data_0a28b9bb3c0fce39f98ecaa11327b6c0
#
_entry.id   0a28b9bb3c0fce39f98ecaa11327b6c0
#
_cell.length_a   1.000
_cell.length_b   1.000
_cell.length_c   1.000
_cell.angle_alpha   90.00
_cell.angle_beta   90.00
_cell.angle_gamma   90.00
#
_symmetry.space_group_name_H-M   'P 1'
#
loop_
_entity.id
_entity.type
_entity.pdbx_description
1 polymer ?
#
loop_
_entity_poly.entity_id
_entity_poly.type
_entity_poly.pdbx_seq_one_letter_code
_entity_poly.pdbx_strand_id
1 'polypeptide(L)'
;APHLKPQLDGTLDLKDGMAFYYMWHWQQDQAGKMIAKQTASQGRAAKLTHSYDRFTVTAPKNAHAAEIIVNYLPSEISVGLRKMQSTTGIGNRLAKVDTLSGKMVIHQILSDPEIHFDLTAFGRDKSFIELSYTFITKDNTTIGTGSRSYELKPVPAEFALKDNYPNPFNPRTTIQYDLPISGNVSVIIYNVAGQEVKRLVNSAQEAGYHSVVWNGTNVSGAKAAAGIYFYQIQTGGFVRTKKMLLLK
;
A
#
# COMPACT_ATOMS: atom_id res chain seq x y z
N ALA A 1 -3.86 -9.69 35.81
CA ALA A 1 -3.61 -8.43 36.55
C ALA A 1 -4.91 -7.97 37.19
N PRO A 2 -5.19 -8.26 38.49
CA PRO A 2 -6.48 -7.98 39.12
C PRO A 2 -6.78 -6.47 39.34
N HIS A 3 -5.84 -5.59 39.04
CA HIS A 3 -5.94 -4.14 39.18
C HIS A 3 -6.29 -3.41 37.85
N LEU A 4 -6.47 -4.13 36.77
CA LEU A 4 -6.82 -3.57 35.46
C LEU A 4 -8.28 -3.92 35.12
N LYS A 5 -9.22 -3.60 35.97
CA LYS A 5 -10.64 -3.74 35.64
C LYS A 5 -11.08 -2.50 34.85
N PRO A 6 -11.74 -2.65 33.69
CA PRO A 6 -12.38 -1.54 33.02
C PRO A 6 -13.38 -0.87 33.96
N GLN A 7 -13.37 0.45 34.04
CA GLN A 7 -14.41 1.18 34.74
C GLN A 7 -15.65 1.24 33.88
N LEU A 8 -16.71 0.60 34.31
CA LEU A 8 -18.01 0.63 33.62
C LEU A 8 -18.72 1.97 33.98
N ASP A 9 -18.23 3.06 33.38
CA ASP A 9 -18.87 4.38 33.49
C ASP A 9 -19.82 4.68 32.32
N GLY A 10 -20.01 3.74 31.44
CA GLY A 10 -20.87 3.86 30.24
C GLY A 10 -20.22 4.54 29.04
N THR A 11 -18.98 5.00 29.19
CA THR A 11 -18.18 5.57 28.10
C THR A 11 -16.97 4.69 27.81
N LEU A 12 -16.79 4.27 26.55
CA LEU A 12 -15.61 3.54 26.11
C LEU A 12 -14.50 4.56 25.83
N ASP A 13 -13.55 4.69 26.75
CA ASP A 13 -12.41 5.58 26.60
C ASP A 13 -11.09 4.81 26.34
N LEU A 14 -9.99 5.56 26.18
CA LEU A 14 -8.67 4.98 25.94
C LEU A 14 -8.19 4.09 27.10
N LYS A 15 -8.64 4.38 28.35
CA LYS A 15 -8.27 3.60 29.54
C LYS A 15 -8.92 2.22 29.51
N ASP A 16 -10.18 2.14 29.04
CA ASP A 16 -10.89 0.87 28.85
C ASP A 16 -10.25 0.05 27.74
N GLY A 17 -9.86 0.69 26.65
CA GLY A 17 -9.12 0.06 25.57
C GLY A 17 -7.75 -0.47 26.03
N MET A 18 -7.04 0.28 26.87
CA MET A 18 -5.76 -0.16 27.46
C MET A 18 -5.96 -1.28 28.48
N ALA A 19 -6.98 -1.19 29.36
CA ALA A 19 -7.31 -2.25 30.30
C ALA A 19 -7.67 -3.54 29.57
N PHE A 20 -8.48 -3.45 28.51
CA PHE A 20 -8.81 -4.57 27.63
C PHE A 20 -7.55 -5.16 26.94
N TYR A 21 -6.67 -4.32 26.42
CA TYR A 21 -5.41 -4.72 25.81
C TYR A 21 -4.53 -5.51 26.78
N TYR A 22 -4.30 -4.97 27.99
CA TYR A 22 -3.47 -5.63 28.99
C TYR A 22 -4.11 -6.90 29.56
N MET A 23 -5.43 -6.92 29.73
CA MET A 23 -6.16 -8.12 30.16
C MET A 23 -6.11 -9.21 29.09
N TRP A 24 -6.26 -8.83 27.82
CA TRP A 24 -6.24 -9.77 26.71
C TRP A 24 -4.84 -10.36 26.52
N HIS A 25 -3.77 -9.54 26.56
CA HIS A 25 -2.39 -10.03 26.52
C HIS A 25 -2.05 -10.91 27.73
N TRP A 26 -2.52 -10.54 28.93
CA TRP A 26 -2.33 -11.36 30.10
C TRP A 26 -3.04 -12.71 29.99
N GLN A 27 -4.25 -12.76 29.44
CA GLN A 27 -4.94 -14.02 29.11
C GLN A 27 -4.19 -14.84 28.06
N GLN A 28 -3.64 -14.22 27.03
CA GLN A 28 -2.82 -14.90 26.03
C GLN A 28 -1.54 -15.50 26.65
N ASP A 29 -0.86 -14.78 27.53
CA ASP A 29 0.31 -15.29 28.25
C ASP A 29 -0.04 -16.44 29.20
N GLN A 30 -1.20 -16.41 29.83
CA GLN A 30 -1.71 -17.52 30.64
C GLN A 30 -2.21 -18.68 29.76
N ALA A 31 -2.83 -18.37 28.64
CA ALA A 31 -3.34 -19.35 27.69
C ALA A 31 -2.23 -20.02 26.87
N GLY A 32 -1.07 -19.42 26.73
CA GLY A 32 0.12 -20.04 26.11
C GLY A 32 0.54 -21.35 26.79
N LYS A 33 0.00 -21.64 27.98
CA LYS A 33 0.11 -22.94 28.65
C LYS A 33 -1.09 -23.87 28.38
N MET A 34 -2.17 -23.42 27.75
CA MET A 34 -3.41 -24.20 27.60
C MET A 34 -4.06 -24.22 26.20
N ILE A 35 -3.53 -23.52 25.21
CA ILE A 35 -4.11 -23.53 23.85
C ILE A 35 -3.25 -24.35 22.87
N ALA A 36 -3.06 -25.61 23.20
CA ALA A 36 -2.91 -26.63 22.18
C ALA A 36 -4.28 -27.31 22.00
N LYS A 37 -5.02 -26.93 20.97
CA LYS A 37 -6.31 -27.43 20.50
C LYS A 37 -7.52 -26.52 20.79
N GLN A 38 -7.61 -25.43 20.08
CA GLN A 38 -8.91 -25.08 19.50
C GLN A 38 -8.75 -25.14 17.97
N THR A 39 -9.40 -26.14 17.41
CA THR A 39 -9.64 -26.28 15.98
C THR A 39 -10.10 -24.94 15.44
N ALA A 40 -9.36 -24.43 14.46
CA ALA A 40 -9.77 -23.29 13.67
C ALA A 40 -11.18 -23.56 13.15
N SER A 41 -12.19 -22.98 13.77
CA SER A 41 -13.49 -22.89 13.14
C SER A 41 -13.23 -22.02 11.91
N GLN A 42 -13.51 -22.57 10.73
CA GLN A 42 -13.54 -21.83 9.47
C GLN A 42 -14.68 -20.79 9.55
N GLY A 43 -14.50 -19.80 10.41
CA GLY A 43 -15.28 -18.58 10.41
C GLY A 43 -15.03 -17.87 9.09
N ARG A 44 -16.06 -17.27 8.51
CA ARG A 44 -15.97 -16.52 7.25
C ARG A 44 -14.71 -15.67 7.26
N ALA A 45 -13.79 -16.01 6.35
CA ALA A 45 -12.52 -15.30 6.20
C ALA A 45 -12.77 -13.79 6.06
N ALA A 46 -11.99 -12.99 6.77
CA ALA A 46 -12.01 -11.55 6.56
C ALA A 46 -11.79 -11.24 5.08
N LYS A 47 -12.54 -10.29 4.56
CA LYS A 47 -12.27 -9.78 3.22
C LYS A 47 -11.08 -8.83 3.32
N LEU A 48 -9.98 -9.21 2.72
CA LEU A 48 -8.78 -8.41 2.63
C LEU A 48 -8.71 -7.81 1.24
N THR A 49 -8.67 -6.50 1.14
CA THR A 49 -8.42 -5.77 -0.09
C THR A 49 -7.16 -4.93 0.05
N HIS A 50 -6.39 -4.90 -1.00
CA HIS A 50 -5.15 -4.14 -1.08
C HIS A 50 -5.20 -3.29 -2.36
N SER A 51 -5.00 -2.01 -2.20
CA SER A 51 -4.87 -1.08 -3.30
C SER A 51 -3.68 -0.17 -3.01
N TYR A 52 -2.60 -0.34 -3.72
CA TYR A 52 -1.38 0.43 -3.58
C TYR A 52 -0.65 0.19 -2.25
N ASP A 53 -0.63 1.26 -1.44
CA ASP A 53 -0.11 1.34 -0.09
C ASP A 53 -1.20 1.08 0.97
N ARG A 54 -2.49 1.06 0.56
CA ARG A 54 -3.61 0.92 1.48
C ARG A 54 -4.08 -0.51 1.60
N PHE A 55 -4.12 -0.98 2.83
CA PHE A 55 -4.76 -2.22 3.23
C PHE A 55 -6.09 -1.93 3.90
N THR A 56 -7.09 -2.72 3.54
CA THR A 56 -8.41 -2.72 4.19
C THR A 56 -8.73 -4.14 4.63
N VAL A 57 -8.93 -4.30 5.92
CA VAL A 57 -9.39 -5.55 6.53
C VAL A 57 -10.84 -5.36 6.93
N THR A 58 -11.76 -6.09 6.27
CA THR A 58 -13.19 -6.03 6.60
C THR A 58 -13.54 -7.12 7.59
N ALA A 59 -13.99 -6.72 8.76
CA ALA A 59 -14.38 -7.63 9.84
C ALA A 59 -15.74 -8.29 9.59
N PRO A 60 -15.99 -9.48 10.14
CA PRO A 60 -17.32 -10.08 10.19
C PRO A 60 -18.34 -9.20 10.92
N LYS A 61 -19.63 -9.29 10.54
CA LYS A 61 -20.71 -8.42 11.07
C LYS A 61 -20.88 -8.45 12.60
N ASN A 62 -20.54 -9.55 13.25
CA ASN A 62 -20.65 -9.71 14.71
C ASN A 62 -19.32 -9.54 15.44
N ALA A 63 -18.27 -9.09 14.76
CA ALA A 63 -17.02 -8.72 15.39
C ALA A 63 -17.22 -7.44 16.19
N HIS A 64 -16.69 -7.45 17.43
CA HIS A 64 -16.68 -6.30 18.32
C HIS A 64 -15.30 -5.66 18.42
N ALA A 65 -14.26 -6.47 18.35
CA ALA A 65 -12.89 -5.99 18.30
C ALA A 65 -12.03 -6.83 17.35
N ALA A 66 -10.93 -6.24 16.93
CA ALA A 66 -9.95 -6.86 16.05
C ALA A 66 -8.53 -6.64 16.54
N GLU A 67 -7.70 -7.65 16.35
CA GLU A 67 -6.25 -7.53 16.35
C GLU A 67 -5.75 -7.78 14.94
N ILE A 68 -4.89 -6.88 14.45
CA ILE A 68 -4.16 -7.05 13.19
C ILE A 68 -2.67 -7.02 13.51
N ILE A 69 -1.95 -8.02 13.07
CA ILE A 69 -0.49 -8.08 13.19
C ILE A 69 0.08 -8.10 11.79
N VAL A 70 1.04 -7.22 11.52
CA VAL A 70 1.80 -7.18 10.27
C VAL A 70 3.28 -7.32 10.58
N ASN A 71 3.87 -8.36 10.03
CA ASN A 71 5.31 -8.57 10.04
C ASN A 71 5.88 -8.12 8.69
N TYR A 72 6.95 -7.33 8.72
CA TYR A 72 7.57 -6.72 7.55
C TYR A 72 9.07 -6.51 7.73
N LEU A 73 9.81 -6.25 6.66
CA LEU A 73 11.22 -5.87 6.72
C LEU A 73 11.34 -4.34 6.82
N PRO A 74 11.84 -3.78 7.94
CA PRO A 74 11.93 -2.33 8.13
C PRO A 74 12.86 -1.62 7.14
N SER A 75 13.81 -2.35 6.57
CA SER A 75 14.70 -1.85 5.51
C SER A 75 14.02 -1.67 4.16
N GLU A 76 12.84 -2.24 3.98
CA GLU A 76 12.12 -2.28 2.70
C GLU A 76 10.72 -1.66 2.76
N ILE A 77 10.13 -1.56 3.95
CA ILE A 77 8.74 -1.14 4.12
C ILE A 77 8.64 -0.07 5.20
N SER A 78 7.96 1.02 4.88
CA SER A 78 7.50 2.01 5.86
C SER A 78 6.02 1.80 6.19
N VAL A 79 5.68 2.09 7.43
CA VAL A 79 4.32 1.97 7.95
C VAL A 79 3.73 3.35 8.16
N GLY A 80 2.60 3.61 7.52
CA GLY A 80 1.79 4.80 7.69
C GLY A 80 0.54 4.51 8.54
N LEU A 81 0.50 5.05 9.74
CA LEU A 81 -0.72 5.07 10.54
C LEU A 81 -1.46 6.37 10.23
N ARG A 82 -2.35 6.38 9.25
CA ARG A 82 -3.22 7.54 9.02
C ARG A 82 -4.06 7.77 10.27
N LYS A 83 -4.09 9.02 10.74
CA LYS A 83 -5.11 9.44 11.69
C LYS A 83 -6.46 9.16 11.03
N MET A 84 -7.17 8.14 11.48
CA MET A 84 -8.57 8.01 11.14
C MET A 84 -9.26 9.26 11.68
N GLN A 85 -9.88 10.05 10.79
CA GLN A 85 -10.90 10.98 11.19
C GLN A 85 -12.08 10.13 11.66
N SER A 86 -12.10 9.84 12.96
CA SER A 86 -13.29 9.34 13.60
C SER A 86 -14.35 10.44 13.47
N THR A 87 -15.38 10.20 12.68
CA THR A 87 -16.55 11.09 12.59
C THR A 87 -17.37 11.09 13.88
N THR A 88 -17.03 10.22 14.83
CA THR A 88 -17.66 10.13 16.15
C THR A 88 -16.57 9.85 17.19
N GLY A 89 -16.19 10.90 17.89
CA GLY A 89 -15.23 11.05 18.97
C GLY A 89 -14.62 9.81 19.61
N ILE A 90 -13.34 9.97 19.97
CA ILE A 90 -12.49 9.16 20.87
C ILE A 90 -12.06 7.79 20.31
N GLY A 91 -10.76 7.73 20.06
CA GLY A 91 -10.00 6.65 19.46
C GLY A 91 -10.24 5.22 19.97
N ASN A 92 -11.07 4.48 19.26
CA ASN A 92 -11.26 3.05 19.45
C ASN A 92 -10.09 2.21 18.89
N ARG A 93 -8.93 2.83 18.65
CA ARG A 93 -7.79 2.19 18.01
C ARG A 93 -6.50 2.43 18.76
N LEU A 94 -5.81 1.35 19.12
CA LEU A 94 -4.44 1.36 19.60
C LEU A 94 -3.55 0.71 18.54
N ALA A 95 -2.53 1.42 18.10
CA ALA A 95 -1.55 0.87 17.16
C ALA A 95 -0.14 1.04 17.72
N LYS A 96 0.63 -0.03 17.71
CA LYS A 96 2.05 -0.05 18.06
C LYS A 96 2.86 -0.49 16.85
N VAL A 97 3.85 0.31 16.48
CA VAL A 97 4.81 -0.02 15.42
C VAL A 97 6.18 -0.17 16.07
N ASP A 98 6.75 -1.36 15.94
CA ASP A 98 8.13 -1.63 16.30
C ASP A 98 8.96 -1.68 15.02
N THR A 99 9.64 -0.58 14.74
CA THR A 99 10.46 -0.42 13.54
C THR A 99 11.77 -1.20 13.60
N LEU A 100 12.18 -1.71 14.77
CA LEU A 100 13.38 -2.51 14.91
C LEU A 100 13.11 -3.97 14.55
N SER A 101 12.01 -4.53 15.06
CA SER A 101 11.62 -5.91 14.78
C SER A 101 10.79 -6.08 13.49
N GLY A 102 10.35 -4.97 12.88
CA GLY A 102 9.48 -5.03 11.70
C GLY A 102 8.10 -5.58 12.01
N LYS A 103 7.53 -5.17 13.15
CA LYS A 103 6.22 -5.62 13.58
C LYS A 103 5.28 -4.44 13.85
N MET A 104 4.12 -4.45 13.22
CA MET A 104 3.01 -3.55 13.54
C MET A 104 1.88 -4.37 14.16
N VAL A 105 1.30 -3.86 15.25
CA VAL A 105 0.12 -4.43 15.90
C VAL A 105 -0.95 -3.35 16.02
N ILE A 106 -2.15 -3.66 15.54
CA ILE A 106 -3.32 -2.80 15.65
C ILE A 106 -4.38 -3.54 16.47
N HIS A 107 -4.82 -2.92 17.54
CA HIS A 107 -6.02 -3.32 18.27
C HIS A 107 -7.10 -2.27 18.03
N GLN A 108 -8.27 -2.69 17.60
CA GLN A 108 -9.38 -1.79 17.29
C GLN A 108 -10.69 -2.35 17.83
N ILE A 109 -11.42 -1.51 18.60
CA ILE A 109 -12.83 -1.74 18.88
C ILE A 109 -13.61 -1.29 17.65
N LEU A 110 -14.47 -2.15 17.13
CA LEU A 110 -15.11 -1.96 15.84
C LEU A 110 -16.43 -1.20 16.01
N SER A 111 -16.43 0.07 15.64
CA SER A 111 -17.64 0.84 15.30
C SER A 111 -17.94 0.81 13.80
N ASP A 112 -16.89 0.58 12.99
CA ASP A 112 -16.91 0.38 11.54
C ASP A 112 -16.27 -1.00 11.26
N PRO A 113 -16.83 -1.81 10.37
CA PRO A 113 -16.27 -3.11 10.03
C PRO A 113 -14.92 -3.01 9.27
N GLU A 114 -14.53 -1.84 8.80
CA GLU A 114 -13.32 -1.67 8.01
C GLU A 114 -12.15 -1.11 8.83
N ILE A 115 -11.02 -1.78 8.73
CA ILE A 115 -9.75 -1.39 9.36
C ILE A 115 -8.78 -1.04 8.25
N HIS A 116 -8.32 0.22 8.24
CA HIS A 116 -7.40 0.73 7.24
C HIS A 116 -6.03 1.02 7.84
N PHE A 117 -4.98 0.69 7.09
CA PHE A 117 -3.60 1.09 7.36
C PHE A 117 -2.81 1.15 6.06
N ASP A 118 -1.72 1.91 6.06
CA ASP A 118 -0.90 2.12 4.88
C ASP A 118 0.47 1.45 5.09
N LEU A 119 0.95 0.74 4.07
CA LEU A 119 2.28 0.13 4.02
C LEU A 119 2.91 0.50 2.69
N THR A 120 4.04 1.18 2.71
CA THR A 120 4.74 1.59 1.50
C THR A 120 6.06 0.85 1.39
N ALA A 121 6.22 0.06 0.34
CA ALA A 121 7.49 -0.56 -0.01
C ALA A 121 8.38 0.47 -0.74
N PHE A 122 9.66 0.50 -0.41
CA PHE A 122 10.66 1.33 -1.06
C PHE A 122 11.82 0.48 -1.59
N GLY A 123 12.57 1.03 -2.53
CA GLY A 123 13.60 0.27 -3.23
C GLY A 123 13.19 -0.06 -4.66
N ARG A 124 13.75 -1.12 -5.23
CA ARG A 124 13.44 -1.57 -6.61
C ARG A 124 12.89 -2.98 -6.67
N ASP A 125 13.11 -3.75 -5.61
CA ASP A 125 12.68 -5.14 -5.54
C ASP A 125 11.35 -5.26 -4.82
N LYS A 126 10.68 -6.38 -5.04
CA LYS A 126 9.43 -6.72 -4.39
C LYS A 126 9.69 -7.02 -2.92
N SER A 127 8.84 -6.51 -2.07
CA SER A 127 8.86 -6.77 -0.63
C SER A 127 7.67 -7.63 -0.24
N PHE A 128 7.80 -8.39 0.84
CA PHE A 128 6.73 -9.26 1.34
C PHE A 128 6.36 -8.87 2.76
N ILE A 129 5.07 -8.99 3.05
CA ILE A 129 4.55 -8.88 4.40
C ILE A 129 3.78 -10.14 4.76
N GLU A 130 3.73 -10.44 6.05
CA GLU A 130 2.81 -11.41 6.61
C GLU A 130 1.79 -10.66 7.47
N LEU A 131 0.52 -10.79 7.11
CA LEU A 131 -0.60 -10.17 7.81
C LEU A 131 -1.41 -11.26 8.51
N SER A 132 -1.53 -11.15 9.84
CA SER A 132 -2.39 -11.99 10.66
C SER A 132 -3.50 -11.16 11.27
N TYR A 133 -4.68 -11.76 11.45
CA TYR A 133 -5.81 -11.10 12.07
C TYR A 133 -6.56 -12.02 13.02
N THR A 134 -7.15 -11.41 14.05
CA THR A 134 -8.05 -12.08 15.01
C THR A 134 -9.25 -11.17 15.26
N PHE A 135 -10.46 -11.73 15.17
CA PHE A 135 -11.70 -11.03 15.52
C PHE A 135 -12.37 -11.68 16.71
N ILE A 136 -12.92 -10.86 17.60
CA ILE A 136 -13.63 -11.29 18.79
C ILE A 136 -14.99 -10.61 18.90
N THR A 137 -15.94 -11.28 19.53
CA THR A 137 -17.26 -10.74 19.89
C THR A 137 -17.21 -10.00 21.22
N LYS A 138 -18.34 -9.41 21.66
CA LYS A 138 -18.47 -8.72 22.97
C LYS A 138 -18.22 -9.63 24.18
N ASP A 139 -18.53 -10.89 24.06
CA ASP A 139 -18.34 -11.94 25.07
C ASP A 139 -16.95 -12.59 25.00
N ASN A 140 -16.02 -11.95 24.29
CA ASN A 140 -14.62 -12.37 24.13
C ASN A 140 -14.43 -13.71 23.40
N THR A 141 -15.41 -14.10 22.59
CA THR A 141 -15.29 -15.31 21.77
C THR A 141 -14.59 -15.00 20.44
N THR A 142 -13.57 -15.77 20.09
CA THR A 142 -12.90 -15.66 18.79
C THR A 142 -13.81 -16.18 17.68
N ILE A 143 -14.11 -15.37 16.69
CA ILE A 143 -15.00 -15.67 15.56
C ILE A 143 -14.30 -15.77 14.22
N GLY A 144 -13.02 -15.40 14.17
CA GLY A 144 -12.22 -15.55 12.97
C GLY A 144 -10.76 -15.23 13.22
N THR A 145 -9.89 -16.07 12.71
CA THR A 145 -8.44 -15.87 12.66
C THR A 145 -7.92 -16.22 11.29
N GLY A 146 -6.84 -15.62 10.89
CA GLY A 146 -6.17 -15.98 9.65
C GLY A 146 -4.83 -15.30 9.49
N SER A 147 -4.03 -15.84 8.59
CA SER A 147 -2.76 -15.24 8.16
C SER A 147 -2.65 -15.33 6.64
N ARG A 148 -2.03 -14.32 6.04
CA ARG A 148 -1.78 -14.27 4.60
C ARG A 148 -0.55 -13.43 4.29
N SER A 149 0.26 -13.94 3.35
CA SER A 149 1.36 -13.17 2.78
C SER A 149 0.89 -12.32 1.61
N TYR A 150 1.44 -11.11 1.51
CA TYR A 150 1.22 -10.17 0.41
C TYR A 150 2.55 -9.72 -0.18
N GLU A 151 2.57 -9.63 -1.49
CA GLU A 151 3.66 -9.01 -2.24
C GLU A 151 3.35 -7.52 -2.39
N LEU A 152 4.28 -6.68 -1.95
CA LEU A 152 4.23 -5.23 -2.14
C LEU A 152 5.18 -4.85 -3.27
N LYS A 153 4.67 -4.10 -4.23
CA LYS A 153 5.50 -3.49 -5.26
C LYS A 153 6.07 -2.17 -4.74
N PRO A 154 7.37 -1.93 -4.89
CA PRO A 154 7.95 -0.67 -4.45
C PRO A 154 7.41 0.49 -5.26
N VAL A 155 7.24 1.63 -4.59
CA VAL A 155 6.77 2.88 -5.17
C VAL A 155 7.91 3.88 -5.16
N PRO A 156 8.16 4.61 -6.27
CA PRO A 156 9.15 5.67 -6.31
C PRO A 156 8.82 6.79 -5.29
N ALA A 157 9.84 7.41 -4.71
CA ALA A 157 9.65 8.53 -3.78
C ALA A 157 9.23 9.82 -4.51
N GLU A 158 9.66 9.97 -5.78
CA GLU A 158 9.45 11.20 -6.56
C GLU A 158 9.10 10.88 -8.01
N PHE A 159 8.42 11.83 -8.67
CA PHE A 159 8.23 11.79 -10.11
C PHE A 159 9.58 11.94 -10.83
N ALA A 160 9.87 11.05 -11.77
CA ALA A 160 11.07 11.16 -12.59
C ALA A 160 10.79 10.75 -14.03
N LEU A 161 11.48 11.43 -14.96
CA LEU A 161 11.62 11.00 -16.35
C LEU A 161 13.10 10.66 -16.56
N LYS A 162 13.40 9.38 -16.82
CA LYS A 162 14.78 8.92 -17.03
C LYS A 162 15.25 9.20 -18.44
N ASP A 163 16.57 9.08 -18.68
CA ASP A 163 17.10 9.10 -20.02
C ASP A 163 16.63 7.86 -20.78
N ASN A 164 16.30 8.05 -22.05
CA ASN A 164 15.92 6.94 -22.90
C ASN A 164 17.15 6.07 -23.23
N TYR A 165 16.93 4.77 -23.31
CA TYR A 165 18.01 3.84 -23.63
C TYR A 165 17.57 2.81 -24.68
N PRO A 166 18.41 2.59 -25.68
CA PRO A 166 19.63 3.32 -26.03
C PRO A 166 19.38 4.76 -26.48
N ASN A 167 20.41 5.63 -26.38
CA ASN A 167 20.44 6.99 -26.93
C ASN A 167 21.90 7.35 -27.32
N PRO A 168 22.26 7.50 -28.60
CA PRO A 168 21.40 7.39 -29.79
C PRO A 168 20.79 6.00 -30.00
N PHE A 169 19.68 5.91 -30.78
CA PHE A 169 18.96 4.67 -31.01
C PHE A 169 18.59 4.43 -32.48
N ASN A 170 18.33 3.15 -32.85
CA ASN A 170 17.92 2.73 -34.19
C ASN A 170 17.12 1.42 -34.16
N PRO A 171 15.86 1.38 -34.56
CA PRO A 171 14.88 2.47 -34.46
C PRO A 171 14.17 2.49 -33.11
N ARG A 172 14.59 1.65 -32.15
CA ARG A 172 13.90 1.41 -30.88
C ARG A 172 14.64 2.03 -29.70
N THR A 173 13.88 2.65 -28.82
CA THR A 173 14.37 3.12 -27.52
C THR A 173 13.32 2.92 -26.45
N THR A 174 13.75 2.74 -25.22
CA THR A 174 12.89 2.64 -24.05
C THR A 174 12.96 3.92 -23.25
N ILE A 175 11.81 4.48 -22.93
CA ILE A 175 11.64 5.64 -22.03
C ILE A 175 11.14 5.10 -20.70
N GLN A 176 11.85 5.39 -19.62
CA GLN A 176 11.48 5.01 -18.26
C GLN A 176 11.03 6.23 -17.47
N TYR A 177 10.03 6.04 -16.63
CA TYR A 177 9.52 7.09 -15.74
C TYR A 177 8.98 6.51 -14.45
N ASP A 178 9.03 7.31 -13.40
CA ASP A 178 8.68 6.94 -12.04
C ASP A 178 7.45 7.72 -11.61
N LEU A 179 6.46 7.03 -11.04
CA LEU A 179 5.22 7.60 -10.54
C LEU A 179 5.08 7.32 -9.03
N PRO A 180 5.24 8.30 -8.14
CA PRO A 180 5.06 8.11 -6.70
C PRO A 180 3.59 7.94 -6.31
N ILE A 181 2.68 8.43 -7.13
CA ILE A 181 1.22 8.32 -6.95
C ILE A 181 0.55 7.96 -8.27
N SER A 182 -0.60 7.28 -8.19
CA SER A 182 -1.44 6.98 -9.36
C SER A 182 -2.03 8.24 -9.97
N GLY A 183 -2.18 8.23 -11.28
CA GLY A 183 -2.81 9.34 -11.98
C GLY A 183 -2.87 9.16 -13.49
N ASN A 184 -3.47 10.13 -14.16
CA ASN A 184 -3.45 10.18 -15.61
C ASN A 184 -2.05 10.57 -16.10
N VAL A 185 -1.49 9.76 -16.98
CA VAL A 185 -0.16 9.95 -17.55
C VAL A 185 -0.26 10.13 -19.05
N SER A 186 0.42 11.14 -19.55
CA SER A 186 0.65 11.36 -20.98
C SER A 186 2.15 11.35 -21.27
N VAL A 187 2.59 10.49 -22.20
CA VAL A 187 3.95 10.48 -22.73
C VAL A 187 3.89 10.72 -24.24
N ILE A 188 4.46 11.83 -24.67
CA ILE A 188 4.35 12.31 -26.07
C ILE A 188 5.74 12.55 -26.64
N ILE A 189 5.90 12.17 -27.92
CA ILE A 189 7.09 12.46 -28.72
C ILE A 189 6.82 13.67 -29.59
N TYR A 190 7.77 14.61 -29.62
CA TYR A 190 7.75 15.80 -30.44
C TYR A 190 8.96 15.88 -31.35
N ASN A 191 8.79 16.49 -32.51
CA ASN A 191 9.90 16.87 -33.37
C ASN A 191 10.53 18.22 -32.93
N VAL A 192 11.58 18.67 -33.64
CA VAL A 192 12.28 19.94 -33.34
C VAL A 192 11.39 21.19 -33.53
N ALA A 193 10.32 21.09 -34.30
CA ALA A 193 9.34 22.16 -34.47
C ALA A 193 8.26 22.18 -33.37
N GLY A 194 8.33 21.27 -32.39
CA GLY A 194 7.34 21.15 -31.31
C GLY A 194 6.05 20.46 -31.73
N GLN A 195 6.00 19.85 -32.91
CA GLN A 195 4.81 19.13 -33.37
C GLN A 195 4.79 17.72 -32.77
N GLU A 196 3.61 17.26 -32.34
CA GLU A 196 3.40 15.88 -31.86
C GLU A 196 3.65 14.86 -32.99
N VAL A 197 4.59 13.98 -32.74
CA VAL A 197 4.94 12.87 -33.65
C VAL A 197 4.17 11.62 -33.27
N LYS A 198 4.10 11.32 -31.97
CA LYS A 198 3.38 10.16 -31.44
C LYS A 198 3.10 10.31 -29.96
N ARG A 199 1.93 9.88 -29.56
CA ARG A 199 1.56 9.71 -28.15
C ARG A 199 1.74 8.24 -27.78
N LEU A 200 2.63 7.98 -26.85
CA LEU A 200 2.97 6.63 -26.40
C LEU A 200 2.08 6.15 -25.26
N VAL A 201 1.73 7.06 -24.37
CA VAL A 201 0.86 6.80 -23.21
C VAL A 201 -0.18 7.91 -23.11
N ASN A 202 -1.43 7.55 -22.79
CA ASN A 202 -2.52 8.49 -22.48
C ASN A 202 -3.59 7.75 -21.68
N SER A 203 -3.28 7.39 -20.45
CA SER A 203 -4.18 6.61 -19.59
C SER A 203 -3.87 6.81 -18.12
N ALA A 204 -4.82 6.44 -17.27
CA ALA A 204 -4.56 6.29 -15.85
C ALA A 204 -3.54 5.15 -15.63
N GLN A 205 -2.52 5.45 -14.85
CA GLN A 205 -1.51 4.47 -14.43
C GLN A 205 -1.35 4.46 -12.93
N GLU A 206 -0.98 3.33 -12.44
CA GLU A 206 -0.71 3.14 -11.02
C GLU A 206 0.66 3.73 -10.66
N ALA A 207 0.90 4.08 -9.36
CA ALA A 207 2.21 4.43 -8.87
C ALA A 207 3.18 3.26 -9.10
N GLY A 208 4.43 3.53 -9.33
CA GLY A 208 5.43 2.51 -9.63
C GLY A 208 6.43 2.96 -10.67
N TYR A 209 7.30 2.02 -11.05
CA TYR A 209 8.29 2.19 -12.08
C TYR A 209 7.72 1.72 -13.42
N HIS A 210 7.67 2.62 -14.39
CA HIS A 210 7.08 2.39 -15.69
C HIS A 210 8.10 2.49 -16.83
N SER A 211 7.78 1.81 -17.93
CA SER A 211 8.54 1.94 -19.15
C SER A 211 7.64 1.85 -20.38
N VAL A 212 7.99 2.60 -21.43
CA VAL A 212 7.33 2.54 -22.71
C VAL A 212 8.36 2.57 -23.83
N VAL A 213 8.10 1.81 -24.89
CA VAL A 213 8.99 1.72 -26.03
C VAL A 213 8.49 2.61 -27.17
N TRP A 214 9.38 3.43 -27.71
CA TRP A 214 9.17 4.07 -29.01
C TRP A 214 9.98 3.34 -30.09
N ASN A 215 9.30 2.97 -31.17
CA ASN A 215 9.88 2.24 -32.29
C ASN A 215 10.23 3.12 -33.50
N GLY A 216 10.39 4.44 -33.29
CA GLY A 216 10.75 5.39 -34.34
C GLY A 216 9.65 5.58 -35.40
N THR A 217 8.37 5.46 -35.03
CA THR A 217 7.24 5.70 -35.95
C THR A 217 6.38 6.86 -35.49
N ASN A 218 5.72 7.52 -36.43
CA ASN A 218 4.71 8.55 -36.17
C ASN A 218 3.33 7.94 -35.88
N VAL A 219 2.31 8.79 -35.72
CA VAL A 219 0.92 8.39 -35.44
C VAL A 219 0.30 7.53 -36.53
N SER A 220 0.68 7.72 -37.80
CA SER A 220 0.21 6.91 -38.92
C SER A 220 0.98 5.57 -39.09
N GLY A 221 1.99 5.30 -38.25
CA GLY A 221 2.84 4.12 -38.34
C GLY A 221 4.02 4.27 -39.29
N ALA A 222 4.14 5.39 -40.00
CA ALA A 222 5.26 5.66 -40.88
C ALA A 222 6.55 5.91 -40.08
N LYS A 223 7.70 5.51 -40.66
CA LYS A 223 9.01 5.73 -40.02
C LYS A 223 9.30 7.24 -39.88
N ALA A 224 9.71 7.64 -38.70
CA ALA A 224 10.19 8.97 -38.46
C ALA A 224 11.58 9.17 -39.10
N ALA A 225 11.88 10.40 -39.52
CA ALA A 225 13.19 10.73 -40.10
C ALA A 225 14.27 10.67 -39.00
N ALA A 226 15.50 10.35 -39.40
CA ALA A 226 16.65 10.47 -38.51
C ALA A 226 16.78 11.92 -38.03
N GLY A 227 17.11 12.13 -36.74
CA GLY A 227 17.24 13.45 -36.19
C GLY A 227 16.93 13.52 -34.69
N ILE A 228 16.87 14.74 -34.17
CA ILE A 228 16.57 15.04 -32.78
C ILE A 228 15.07 15.03 -32.57
N TYR A 229 14.65 14.38 -31.49
CA TYR A 229 13.29 14.36 -30.98
C TYR A 229 13.28 14.71 -29.50
N PHE A 230 12.13 15.13 -29.01
CA PHE A 230 11.88 15.37 -27.59
C PHE A 230 10.78 14.44 -27.12
N TYR A 231 10.90 13.92 -25.93
CA TYR A 231 9.83 13.20 -25.25
C TYR A 231 9.46 13.92 -23.96
N GLN A 232 8.17 14.02 -23.73
CA GLN A 232 7.61 14.72 -22.59
C GLN A 232 6.65 13.82 -21.85
N ILE A 233 6.79 13.81 -20.52
CA ILE A 233 5.78 13.25 -19.61
C ILE A 233 4.99 14.39 -18.98
N GLN A 234 3.69 14.16 -18.82
CA GLN A 234 2.78 15.01 -18.06
C GLN A 234 1.90 14.16 -17.18
N THR A 235 1.88 14.43 -15.86
CA THR A 235 1.07 13.73 -14.86
C THR A 235 0.96 14.58 -13.59
N GLY A 236 -0.25 14.73 -13.02
CA GLY A 236 -0.47 15.35 -11.71
C GLY A 236 0.22 16.70 -11.46
N GLY A 237 0.38 17.54 -12.48
CA GLY A 237 1.13 18.80 -12.40
C GLY A 237 2.63 18.67 -12.63
N PHE A 238 3.17 17.44 -12.69
CA PHE A 238 4.56 17.20 -13.08
C PHE A 238 4.70 17.17 -14.60
N VAL A 239 5.59 18.01 -15.13
CA VAL A 239 5.95 18.06 -16.56
C VAL A 239 7.46 18.02 -16.70
N ARG A 240 7.96 17.09 -17.49
CA ARG A 240 9.40 16.98 -17.82
C ARG A 240 9.57 16.61 -19.28
N THR A 241 10.58 17.24 -19.90
CA THR A 241 10.95 17.00 -21.31
C THR A 241 12.43 16.66 -21.37
N LYS A 242 12.76 15.67 -22.21
CA LYS A 242 14.14 15.28 -22.51
C LYS A 242 14.32 15.11 -24.03
N LYS A 243 15.56 15.18 -24.50
CA LYS A 243 15.91 15.00 -25.90
C LYS A 243 16.44 13.60 -26.17
N MET A 244 16.28 13.13 -27.40
CA MET A 244 16.82 11.86 -27.89
C MET A 244 17.24 11.98 -29.35
N LEU A 245 18.12 11.09 -29.82
CA LEU A 245 18.65 11.09 -31.17
C LEU A 245 18.33 9.78 -31.89
N LEU A 246 17.48 9.85 -32.90
CA LEU A 246 17.17 8.74 -33.79
C LEU A 246 18.20 8.69 -34.94
N LEU A 247 18.88 7.57 -35.06
CA LEU A 247 19.78 7.28 -36.17
C LEU A 247 18.99 6.65 -37.35
N LYS A 248 19.65 6.58 -38.46
CA LYS A 248 19.09 6.02 -39.71
C LYS A 248 19.29 4.51 -39.77
#